data_308a32483ab37f5b4d71b4f4f0846d52
#
_entry.id   308a32483ab37f5b4d71b4f4f0846d52
#
_cell.length_a   1.000
_cell.length_b   1.000
_cell.length_c   1.000
_cell.angle_alpha   90.00
_cell.angle_beta   90.00
_cell.angle_gamma   90.00
#
_symmetry.space_group_name_H-M   'P 1'
#
loop_
_entity.id
_entity.type
_entity.pdbx_description
1 polymer ?
#
loop_
_entity_poly.entity_id
_entity_poly.type
_entity_poly.pdbx_seq_one_letter_code
_entity_poly.pdbx_strand_id
1 'polypeptide(L)'
;MTQAELLQKALETADLIAGGGLLNPEQSDKFITYLQDMSVMAKDARQIPMKAKKREINKIGVGQRASVPAAEGQDPALRQKPNFSKVELDTVEIMTPFEITYDVFEDNIIGENIEDEIIQLFATQIATDHEELYIMGDKTSSDTYLKLLDGWRKIAKTQGHLYDHAGGGVSTAVLGELLDELPEKYLRDYADLRYYVSPKFEHGYKRILGQRPTPAGDKFLLSEEQATYAGIPLVRVPVIPSNLQEVIGGTPYEDLTFVILTPRKNLITGIHRALTLERDKNIFARTRQYAFTTRIACAYEEPDAVAIAEQISVVS
;
A
#
# COMPACT_ATOMS: atom_id res chain seq x y z
N MET A 1 22.06 1.54 -10.82
CA MET A 1 21.10 2.06 -11.81
C MET A 1 20.23 3.08 -11.12
N THR A 2 20.21 4.31 -11.63
CA THR A 2 19.31 5.34 -11.09
C THR A 2 17.88 5.03 -11.53
N GLN A 3 16.88 5.50 -10.76
CA GLN A 3 15.45 5.33 -11.10
C GLN A 3 15.11 5.85 -12.51
N ALA A 4 15.78 6.92 -12.95
CA ALA A 4 15.64 7.46 -14.30
C ALA A 4 16.14 6.51 -15.39
N GLU A 5 17.22 5.75 -15.16
CA GLU A 5 17.73 4.76 -16.11
C GLU A 5 16.84 3.52 -16.24
N LEU A 6 16.14 3.15 -15.14
CA LEU A 6 15.15 2.07 -15.15
C LEU A 6 13.91 2.48 -15.96
N LEU A 7 13.50 3.74 -15.88
CA LEU A 7 12.39 4.31 -16.64
C LEU A 7 12.71 4.38 -18.14
N GLN A 8 13.87 4.89 -18.51
CA GLN A 8 14.30 4.94 -19.91
C GLN A 8 14.37 3.55 -20.53
N LYS A 9 14.84 2.53 -19.77
CA LYS A 9 14.82 1.14 -20.21
C LYS A 9 13.43 0.52 -20.32
N ALA A 10 12.50 0.91 -19.46
CA ALA A 10 11.13 0.37 -19.47
C ALA A 10 10.26 0.93 -20.62
N LEU A 11 10.55 2.15 -21.06
CA LEU A 11 9.76 2.91 -22.03
C LEU A 11 10.61 3.38 -23.22
N GLU A 12 11.47 2.54 -23.77
CA GLU A 12 12.12 2.89 -25.03
C GLU A 12 11.05 3.09 -26.12
N THR A 13 11.05 4.26 -26.73
CA THR A 13 10.08 4.77 -27.73
C THR A 13 9.85 3.80 -28.89
N ALA A 14 10.89 3.08 -29.30
CA ALA A 14 10.83 2.09 -30.37
C ALA A 14 9.90 0.91 -30.04
N ASP A 15 9.80 0.54 -28.75
CA ASP A 15 8.97 -0.57 -28.30
C ASP A 15 7.48 -0.19 -28.22
N LEU A 16 7.17 1.05 -27.85
CA LEU A 16 5.80 1.57 -27.82
C LEU A 16 5.21 1.77 -29.22
N ILE A 17 6.05 2.13 -30.19
CA ILE A 17 5.65 2.37 -31.60
C ILE A 17 5.44 1.05 -32.35
N ALA A 18 6.26 0.03 -32.08
CA ALA A 18 6.22 -1.25 -32.80
C ALA A 18 4.98 -2.12 -32.43
N GLY A 19 4.39 -1.92 -31.28
CA GLY A 19 3.32 -2.77 -30.74
C GLY A 19 1.89 -2.36 -31.04
N GLY A 20 1.62 -1.37 -31.89
CA GLY A 20 0.25 -1.01 -32.29
C GLY A 20 -0.65 -0.51 -31.15
N GLY A 21 -0.07 0.06 -30.07
CA GLY A 21 -0.83 0.63 -28.94
C GLY A 21 -1.07 -0.29 -27.75
N LEU A 22 -0.72 -1.57 -27.85
CA LEU A 22 -0.71 -2.53 -26.75
C LEU A 22 0.73 -2.77 -26.29
N LEU A 23 1.01 -2.60 -25.01
CA LEU A 23 2.28 -2.99 -24.42
C LEU A 23 2.48 -4.51 -24.57
N ASN A 24 3.66 -4.92 -24.98
CA ASN A 24 4.02 -6.34 -24.94
C ASN A 24 4.04 -6.84 -23.50
N PRO A 25 3.80 -8.15 -23.22
CA PRO A 25 3.80 -8.69 -21.87
C PRO A 25 5.06 -8.34 -21.07
N GLU A 26 6.24 -8.36 -21.68
CA GLU A 26 7.50 -7.99 -21.05
C GLU A 26 7.60 -6.49 -20.68
N GLN A 27 7.03 -5.63 -21.50
CA GLN A 27 6.95 -4.18 -21.25
C GLN A 27 5.95 -3.89 -20.13
N SER A 28 4.83 -4.59 -20.13
CA SER A 28 3.83 -4.53 -19.06
C SER A 28 4.42 -4.96 -17.72
N ASP A 29 5.20 -6.03 -17.67
CA ASP A 29 5.86 -6.50 -16.45
C ASP A 29 6.92 -5.50 -15.94
N LYS A 30 7.70 -4.90 -16.83
CA LYS A 30 8.66 -3.84 -16.49
C LYS A 30 7.96 -2.59 -15.96
N PHE A 31 6.82 -2.22 -16.54
CA PHE A 31 6.04 -1.07 -16.12
C PHE A 31 5.40 -1.30 -14.74
N ILE A 32 4.88 -2.50 -14.47
CA ILE A 32 4.40 -2.88 -13.13
C ILE A 32 5.51 -2.80 -12.11
N THR A 33 6.70 -3.31 -12.43
CA THR A 33 7.87 -3.24 -11.55
C THR A 33 8.22 -1.79 -11.24
N TYR A 34 8.12 -0.90 -12.24
CA TYR A 34 8.33 0.53 -12.03
C TYR A 34 7.28 1.16 -11.12
N LEU A 35 6.00 0.91 -11.36
CA LEU A 35 4.92 1.40 -10.49
C LEU A 35 5.10 0.98 -9.04
N GLN A 36 5.58 -0.24 -8.82
CA GLN A 36 5.88 -0.75 -7.48
C GLN A 36 7.07 -0.06 -6.84
N ASP A 37 8.13 0.22 -7.61
CA ASP A 37 9.31 0.90 -7.09
C ASP A 37 9.02 2.34 -6.64
N MET A 38 7.99 2.98 -7.19
CA MET A 38 7.53 4.32 -6.78
C MET A 38 6.63 4.28 -5.54
N SER A 39 5.95 3.16 -5.29
CA SER A 39 5.11 2.99 -4.10
C SER A 39 5.92 2.39 -2.93
N VAL A 40 5.51 2.69 -1.70
CA VAL A 40 6.19 2.23 -0.49
C VAL A 40 5.53 0.95 0.05
N MET A 41 4.23 1.00 0.33
CA MET A 41 3.51 -0.16 0.87
C MET A 41 3.27 -1.24 -0.19
N ALA A 42 2.95 -0.86 -1.43
CA ALA A 42 2.73 -1.81 -2.51
C ALA A 42 4.01 -2.56 -2.91
N LYS A 43 5.20 -1.96 -2.70
CA LYS A 43 6.50 -2.62 -2.85
C LYS A 43 6.73 -3.74 -1.84
N ASP A 44 6.28 -3.53 -0.62
CA ASP A 44 6.36 -4.52 0.44
C ASP A 44 5.32 -5.63 0.29
N ALA A 45 4.21 -5.35 -0.41
CA ALA A 45 3.13 -6.28 -0.60
C ALA A 45 3.49 -7.44 -1.54
N ARG A 46 2.97 -8.63 -1.21
CA ARG A 46 3.10 -9.80 -2.08
C ARG A 46 2.11 -9.70 -3.24
N GLN A 47 2.63 -9.72 -4.47
CA GLN A 47 1.81 -9.72 -5.67
C GLN A 47 1.30 -11.11 -6.02
N ILE A 48 0.01 -11.18 -6.35
CA ILE A 48 -0.66 -12.40 -6.77
C ILE A 48 -1.26 -12.19 -8.16
N PRO A 49 -0.69 -12.84 -9.21
CA PRO A 49 -1.28 -12.77 -10.53
C PRO A 49 -2.64 -13.49 -10.53
N MET A 50 -3.66 -12.83 -11.08
CA MET A 50 -5.02 -13.35 -11.12
C MET A 50 -5.40 -13.69 -12.56
N LYS A 51 -6.04 -14.86 -12.76
CA LYS A 51 -6.56 -15.30 -14.07
C LYS A 51 -8.04 -14.95 -14.27
N ALA A 52 -8.72 -14.56 -13.21
CA ALA A 52 -10.15 -14.19 -13.21
C ALA A 52 -10.37 -12.95 -12.32
N LYS A 53 -11.51 -12.29 -12.51
CA LYS A 53 -11.90 -11.11 -11.72
C LYS A 53 -11.84 -11.36 -10.21
N LYS A 54 -12.23 -12.57 -9.79
CA LYS A 54 -12.20 -13.01 -8.39
C LYS A 54 -11.24 -14.18 -8.22
N ARG A 55 -10.48 -14.18 -7.12
CA ARG A 55 -9.61 -15.28 -6.72
C ARG A 55 -9.75 -15.53 -5.24
N GLU A 56 -10.00 -16.80 -4.88
CA GLU A 56 -9.96 -17.24 -3.50
C GLU A 56 -8.56 -17.81 -3.18
N ILE A 57 -8.01 -17.39 -2.06
CA ILE A 57 -6.77 -17.94 -1.49
C ILE A 57 -7.19 -18.81 -0.32
N ASN A 58 -7.05 -20.12 -0.49
CA ASN A 58 -7.35 -21.07 0.57
C ASN A 58 -6.17 -21.16 1.54
N LYS A 59 -6.47 -21.06 2.83
CA LYS A 59 -5.52 -21.25 3.91
C LYS A 59 -5.90 -22.49 4.68
N ILE A 60 -4.89 -23.27 5.09
CA ILE A 60 -5.06 -24.44 5.93
C ILE A 60 -4.26 -24.20 7.22
N GLY A 61 -4.94 -24.20 8.34
CA GLY A 61 -4.33 -24.00 9.64
C GLY A 61 -4.78 -25.05 10.65
N VAL A 62 -4.01 -25.22 11.70
CA VAL A 62 -4.40 -25.98 12.89
C VAL A 62 -4.55 -24.98 14.03
N GLY A 63 -5.80 -24.65 14.36
CA GLY A 63 -6.12 -23.54 15.26
C GLY A 63 -5.79 -23.77 16.74
N GLN A 64 -5.58 -25.02 17.17
CA GLN A 64 -5.38 -25.37 18.57
C GLN A 64 -4.25 -26.40 18.74
N ARG A 65 -3.91 -26.68 20.02
CA ARG A 65 -2.92 -27.70 20.36
C ARG A 65 -3.33 -29.04 19.78
N ALA A 66 -2.55 -29.58 18.85
CA ALA A 66 -2.82 -30.85 18.17
C ALA A 66 -2.27 -32.06 18.91
N SER A 67 -1.27 -31.87 19.77
CA SER A 67 -0.62 -32.96 20.51
C SER A 67 -1.42 -33.31 21.74
N VAL A 68 -1.67 -34.63 21.92
CA VAL A 68 -2.29 -35.24 23.10
C VAL A 68 -1.32 -36.24 23.73
N PRO A 69 -1.39 -36.51 25.04
CA PRO A 69 -0.59 -37.57 25.65
C PRO A 69 -0.93 -38.90 25.01
N ALA A 70 0.08 -39.67 24.67
CA ALA A 70 -0.09 -41.05 24.22
C ALA A 70 -0.13 -41.99 25.43
N ALA A 71 -1.11 -42.90 25.48
CA ALA A 71 -1.18 -43.99 26.44
C ALA A 71 -1.29 -45.30 25.67
N GLU A 72 -0.56 -46.31 26.12
CA GLU A 72 -0.56 -47.62 25.48
C GLU A 72 -1.96 -48.28 25.58
N GLY A 73 -2.49 -48.74 24.45
CA GLY A 73 -3.79 -49.38 24.37
C GLY A 73 -5.01 -48.44 24.43
N GLN A 74 -4.81 -47.10 24.40
CA GLN A 74 -5.90 -46.14 24.38
C GLN A 74 -5.93 -45.31 23.09
N ASP A 75 -7.09 -45.27 22.43
CA ASP A 75 -7.30 -44.36 21.28
C ASP A 75 -7.49 -42.94 21.78
N PRO A 76 -6.70 -41.96 21.31
CA PRO A 76 -6.89 -40.57 21.72
C PRO A 76 -8.28 -40.07 21.32
N ALA A 77 -9.08 -39.66 22.30
CA ALA A 77 -10.47 -39.21 22.14
C ALA A 77 -10.55 -37.90 21.35
N LEU A 78 -9.48 -37.10 21.33
CA LEU A 78 -9.42 -35.81 20.68
C LEU A 78 -8.62 -35.91 19.38
N ARG A 79 -9.29 -35.74 18.25
CA ARG A 79 -8.69 -35.67 16.92
C ARG A 79 -8.91 -34.24 16.39
N GLN A 80 -7.82 -33.49 16.23
CA GLN A 80 -7.88 -32.16 15.65
C GLN A 80 -8.15 -32.25 14.14
N LYS A 81 -9.06 -31.39 13.66
CA LYS A 81 -9.33 -31.23 12.24
C LYS A 81 -8.62 -29.97 11.73
N PRO A 82 -8.05 -29.98 10.52
CA PRO A 82 -7.54 -28.76 9.92
C PRO A 82 -8.66 -27.74 9.74
N ASN A 83 -8.36 -26.49 10.07
CA ASN A 83 -9.26 -25.36 9.83
C ASN A 83 -8.98 -24.76 8.45
N PHE A 84 -10.01 -24.58 7.66
CA PHE A 84 -9.93 -23.99 6.33
C PHE A 84 -10.50 -22.57 6.41
N SER A 85 -9.71 -21.60 6.05
CA SER A 85 -10.14 -20.21 5.86
C SER A 85 -9.84 -19.75 4.43
N LYS A 86 -10.57 -18.77 3.97
CA LYS A 86 -10.44 -18.22 2.62
C LYS A 86 -10.26 -16.71 2.68
N VAL A 87 -9.38 -16.19 1.85
CA VAL A 87 -9.27 -14.76 1.55
C VAL A 87 -9.72 -14.56 0.11
N GLU A 88 -10.67 -13.69 -0.09
CA GLU A 88 -11.19 -13.34 -1.42
C GLU A 88 -10.52 -12.06 -1.91
N LEU A 89 -9.96 -12.11 -3.11
CA LEU A 89 -9.48 -10.96 -3.88
C LEU A 89 -10.49 -10.68 -5.00
N ASP A 90 -11.11 -9.52 -5.01
CA ASP A 90 -12.02 -9.05 -6.05
C ASP A 90 -11.43 -7.82 -6.73
N THR A 91 -11.09 -7.94 -8.02
CA THR A 91 -10.42 -6.87 -8.77
C THR A 91 -11.41 -5.84 -9.27
N VAL A 92 -11.01 -4.58 -9.17
CA VAL A 92 -11.70 -3.45 -9.78
C VAL A 92 -10.92 -2.95 -11.00
N GLU A 93 -11.65 -2.45 -11.99
CA GLU A 93 -11.06 -1.84 -13.18
C GLU A 93 -10.92 -0.35 -12.96
N ILE A 94 -9.72 0.15 -13.28
CA ILE A 94 -9.37 1.57 -13.18
C ILE A 94 -8.95 2.01 -14.57
N MET A 95 -9.43 3.17 -14.99
CA MET A 95 -9.05 3.82 -16.23
C MET A 95 -8.57 5.24 -15.92
N THR A 96 -7.42 5.60 -16.46
CA THR A 96 -6.88 6.97 -16.42
C THR A 96 -6.79 7.50 -17.84
N PRO A 97 -7.83 8.23 -18.32
CA PRO A 97 -7.82 8.85 -19.64
C PRO A 97 -7.09 10.18 -19.61
N PHE A 98 -6.33 10.50 -20.67
CA PHE A 98 -5.76 11.81 -20.90
C PHE A 98 -5.66 12.10 -22.40
N GLU A 99 -5.57 13.36 -22.75
CA GLU A 99 -5.44 13.78 -24.14
C GLU A 99 -4.37 14.87 -24.31
N ILE A 100 -3.70 14.86 -25.46
CA ILE A 100 -2.69 15.83 -25.83
C ILE A 100 -3.10 16.45 -27.16
N THR A 101 -3.15 17.78 -27.24
CA THR A 101 -3.48 18.51 -28.47
C THR A 101 -2.30 18.53 -29.42
N TYR A 102 -2.56 18.60 -30.73
CA TYR A 102 -1.50 18.70 -31.74
C TYR A 102 -0.66 19.97 -31.58
N ASP A 103 -1.25 21.07 -31.11
CA ASP A 103 -0.54 22.31 -30.91
C ASP A 103 0.62 22.16 -29.89
N VAL A 104 0.45 21.27 -28.87
CA VAL A 104 1.51 20.94 -27.92
C VAL A 104 2.69 20.23 -28.60
N PHE A 105 2.44 19.41 -29.62
CA PHE A 105 3.52 18.76 -30.39
C PHE A 105 4.19 19.71 -31.37
N GLU A 106 3.46 20.67 -31.95
CA GLU A 106 3.95 21.61 -32.97
C GLU A 106 4.76 22.74 -32.33
N ASP A 107 4.33 23.27 -31.18
CA ASP A 107 4.92 24.47 -30.52
C ASP A 107 6.00 24.12 -29.48
N ASN A 108 6.31 22.83 -29.28
CA ASN A 108 7.17 22.45 -28.18
C ASN A 108 8.67 22.54 -28.52
N ILE A 109 9.40 23.18 -27.60
CA ILE A 109 10.86 23.37 -27.65
C ILE A 109 11.61 22.04 -27.36
N ILE A 110 10.97 21.08 -26.71
CA ILE A 110 11.60 19.82 -26.24
C ILE A 110 11.73 18.79 -27.38
N GLY A 111 11.01 18.96 -28.51
CA GLY A 111 11.12 18.10 -29.68
C GLY A 111 10.30 16.80 -29.59
N GLU A 112 10.79 15.71 -30.23
CA GLU A 112 10.05 14.47 -30.45
C GLU A 112 9.73 13.67 -29.16
N ASN A 113 10.38 13.95 -28.02
CA ASN A 113 10.29 13.16 -26.80
C ASN A 113 9.20 13.63 -25.80
N ILE A 114 8.41 14.66 -26.13
CA ILE A 114 7.40 15.18 -25.19
C ILE A 114 6.30 14.17 -24.86
N GLU A 115 5.92 13.34 -25.83
CA GLU A 115 4.91 12.30 -25.62
C GLU A 115 5.35 11.34 -24.53
N ASP A 116 6.62 10.91 -24.60
CA ASP A 116 7.19 9.97 -23.63
C ASP A 116 7.31 10.60 -22.23
N GLU A 117 7.70 11.85 -22.13
CA GLU A 117 7.78 12.57 -20.85
C GLU A 117 6.39 12.70 -20.20
N ILE A 118 5.37 13.02 -20.99
CA ILE A 118 4.00 13.11 -20.48
C ILE A 118 3.51 11.72 -20.02
N ILE A 119 3.74 10.68 -20.81
CA ILE A 119 3.40 9.30 -20.43
C ILE A 119 4.08 8.91 -19.11
N GLN A 120 5.36 9.27 -18.91
CA GLN A 120 6.09 9.00 -17.67
C GLN A 120 5.49 9.76 -16.46
N LEU A 121 5.10 11.03 -16.65
CA LEU A 121 4.46 11.81 -15.59
C LEU A 121 3.13 11.17 -15.16
N PHE A 122 2.30 10.77 -16.13
CA PHE A 122 1.05 10.07 -15.83
C PHE A 122 1.29 8.71 -15.17
N ALA A 123 2.31 7.97 -15.61
CA ALA A 123 2.68 6.71 -14.98
C ALA A 123 3.05 6.88 -13.49
N THR A 124 3.84 7.90 -13.16
CA THR A 124 4.19 8.22 -11.78
C THR A 124 2.98 8.59 -10.95
N GLN A 125 2.07 9.39 -11.51
CA GLN A 125 0.83 9.77 -10.84
C GLN A 125 -0.07 8.55 -10.60
N ILE A 126 -0.22 7.68 -11.59
CA ILE A 126 -1.00 6.43 -11.47
C ILE A 126 -0.45 5.54 -10.35
N ALA A 127 0.88 5.45 -10.18
CA ALA A 127 1.47 4.70 -9.09
C ALA A 127 1.05 5.25 -7.72
N THR A 128 1.06 6.58 -7.58
CA THR A 128 0.62 7.26 -6.35
C THR A 128 -0.87 7.06 -6.11
N ASP A 129 -1.70 7.20 -7.14
CA ASP A 129 -3.15 7.01 -7.06
C ASP A 129 -3.51 5.56 -6.67
N HIS A 130 -2.80 4.57 -7.24
CA HIS A 130 -2.98 3.16 -6.86
C HIS A 130 -2.59 2.92 -5.39
N GLU A 131 -1.48 3.49 -4.93
CA GLU A 131 -1.07 3.36 -3.53
C GLU A 131 -2.10 4.01 -2.59
N GLU A 132 -2.64 5.18 -2.97
CA GLU A 132 -3.73 5.84 -2.23
C GLU A 132 -4.96 4.94 -2.15
N LEU A 133 -5.37 4.34 -3.26
CA LEU A 133 -6.51 3.44 -3.30
C LEU A 133 -6.29 2.18 -2.44
N TYR A 134 -5.08 1.59 -2.47
CA TYR A 134 -4.76 0.44 -1.62
C TYR A 134 -4.80 0.78 -0.13
N ILE A 135 -4.39 2.00 0.25
CA ILE A 135 -4.33 2.41 1.66
C ILE A 135 -5.69 2.93 2.12
N MET A 136 -6.26 3.90 1.38
CA MET A 136 -7.41 4.71 1.79
C MET A 136 -8.75 4.25 1.21
N GLY A 137 -8.76 3.26 0.31
CA GLY A 137 -9.99 2.76 -0.31
C GLY A 137 -11.06 2.43 0.71
N ASP A 138 -12.29 2.85 0.46
CA ASP A 138 -13.46 2.58 1.29
C ASP A 138 -14.72 2.60 0.42
N LYS A 139 -15.36 1.46 0.24
CA LYS A 139 -16.60 1.34 -0.56
C LYS A 139 -17.76 2.18 -0.03
N THR A 140 -17.66 2.66 1.20
CA THR A 140 -18.67 3.56 1.81
C THR A 140 -18.33 5.04 1.64
N SER A 141 -17.17 5.37 1.06
CA SER A 141 -16.73 6.75 0.83
C SER A 141 -17.66 7.48 -0.16
N SER A 142 -17.73 8.80 -0.02
CA SER A 142 -18.36 9.70 -0.99
C SER A 142 -17.48 9.98 -2.21
N ASP A 143 -16.17 9.73 -2.10
CA ASP A 143 -15.22 9.87 -3.20
C ASP A 143 -15.41 8.73 -4.21
N THR A 144 -15.55 9.08 -5.49
CA THR A 144 -15.80 8.12 -6.57
C THR A 144 -14.62 7.20 -6.84
N TYR A 145 -13.40 7.65 -6.59
CA TYR A 145 -12.18 6.86 -6.77
C TYR A 145 -11.94 5.93 -5.58
N LEU A 146 -11.97 6.45 -4.37
CA LEU A 146 -11.74 5.67 -3.15
C LEU A 146 -12.84 4.63 -2.89
N LYS A 147 -14.05 4.84 -3.43
CA LYS A 147 -15.18 3.90 -3.35
C LYS A 147 -14.97 2.60 -4.12
N LEU A 148 -14.00 2.51 -5.01
CA LEU A 148 -13.80 1.37 -5.91
C LEU A 148 -13.51 0.07 -5.16
N LEU A 149 -12.68 0.11 -4.10
CA LEU A 149 -12.36 -1.07 -3.29
C LEU A 149 -12.19 -0.70 -1.80
N ASP A 150 -12.21 -1.71 -0.93
CA ASP A 150 -11.81 -1.54 0.46
C ASP A 150 -10.29 -1.71 0.58
N GLY A 151 -9.63 -0.65 1.01
CA GLY A 151 -8.18 -0.58 1.20
C GLY A 151 -7.73 -1.19 2.53
N TRP A 152 -6.41 -1.26 2.69
CA TRP A 152 -5.77 -1.83 3.88
C TRP A 152 -6.20 -1.14 5.18
N ARG A 153 -6.36 0.19 5.20
CA ARG A 153 -6.88 0.92 6.38
C ARG A 153 -8.26 0.43 6.78
N LYS A 154 -9.20 0.33 5.80
CA LYS A 154 -10.59 -0.09 6.05
C LYS A 154 -10.64 -1.53 6.54
N ILE A 155 -9.89 -2.43 5.91
CA ILE A 155 -9.83 -3.85 6.29
C ILE A 155 -9.23 -3.99 7.69
N ALA A 156 -8.13 -3.28 8.00
CA ALA A 156 -7.51 -3.28 9.32
C ALA A 156 -8.48 -2.80 10.42
N LYS A 157 -9.24 -1.74 10.14
CA LYS A 157 -10.22 -1.18 11.07
C LYS A 157 -11.41 -2.11 11.34
N THR A 158 -11.83 -2.91 10.34
CA THR A 158 -13.02 -3.75 10.43
C THR A 158 -12.74 -5.20 10.84
N GLN A 159 -11.58 -5.73 10.48
CA GLN A 159 -11.23 -7.14 10.65
C GLN A 159 -9.93 -7.35 11.45
N GLY A 160 -9.13 -6.32 11.64
CA GLY A 160 -7.92 -6.34 12.45
C GLY A 160 -8.17 -5.85 13.88
N HIS A 161 -7.07 -5.52 14.58
CA HIS A 161 -7.10 -4.97 15.94
C HIS A 161 -7.04 -3.45 15.88
N LEU A 162 -8.06 -2.78 16.40
CA LEU A 162 -8.19 -1.33 16.38
C LEU A 162 -7.83 -0.75 17.75
N TYR A 163 -6.84 0.14 17.78
CA TYR A 163 -6.53 1.02 18.90
C TYR A 163 -6.96 2.45 18.56
N ASP A 164 -7.93 2.97 19.31
CA ASP A 164 -8.42 4.34 19.17
C ASP A 164 -7.65 5.27 20.11
N HIS A 165 -6.84 6.18 19.55
CA HIS A 165 -6.06 7.14 20.34
C HIS A 165 -6.83 8.41 20.71
N ALA A 166 -8.09 8.53 20.28
CA ALA A 166 -9.05 9.56 20.67
C ALA A 166 -8.52 11.01 20.55
N GLY A 167 -7.78 11.31 19.49
CA GLY A 167 -7.21 12.65 19.24
C GLY A 167 -5.94 12.95 20.04
N GLY A 168 -5.38 11.98 20.73
CA GLY A 168 -4.09 12.13 21.43
C GLY A 168 -2.95 12.42 20.47
N GLY A 169 -1.91 13.12 20.97
CA GLY A 169 -0.74 13.49 20.19
C GLY A 169 0.19 12.33 19.89
N VAL A 170 1.14 12.54 18.97
CA VAL A 170 2.20 11.57 18.67
C VAL A 170 2.95 11.21 19.96
N SER A 171 3.05 9.92 20.27
CA SER A 171 3.78 9.43 21.44
C SER A 171 4.39 8.05 21.18
N THR A 172 5.40 7.68 21.97
CA THR A 172 5.97 6.33 21.95
C THR A 172 4.98 5.28 22.45
N ALA A 173 4.01 5.69 23.28
CA ALA A 173 2.98 4.82 23.84
C ALA A 173 2.09 4.23 22.71
N VAL A 174 1.73 5.01 21.70
CA VAL A 174 0.92 4.53 20.55
C VAL A 174 1.53 3.30 19.89
N LEU A 175 2.85 3.30 19.70
CA LEU A 175 3.55 2.17 19.08
C LEU A 175 3.61 0.95 20.02
N GLY A 176 3.67 1.19 21.34
CA GLY A 176 3.60 0.13 22.35
C GLY A 176 2.22 -0.52 22.39
N GLU A 177 1.16 0.27 22.50
CA GLU A 177 -0.22 -0.21 22.50
C GLU A 177 -0.55 -1.03 21.23
N LEU A 178 -0.09 -0.57 20.06
CA LEU A 178 -0.25 -1.35 18.82
C LEU A 178 0.43 -2.71 18.87
N LEU A 179 1.58 -2.79 19.55
CA LEU A 179 2.30 -4.05 19.70
C LEU A 179 1.59 -4.98 20.68
N ASP A 180 1.00 -4.42 21.74
CA ASP A 180 0.27 -5.16 22.77
C ASP A 180 -1.10 -5.65 22.25
N GLU A 181 -1.73 -4.91 21.31
CA GLU A 181 -2.95 -5.35 20.62
C GLU A 181 -2.72 -6.52 19.66
N LEU A 182 -1.51 -6.69 19.15
CA LEU A 182 -1.23 -7.76 18.20
C LEU A 182 -1.08 -9.10 18.92
N PRO A 183 -1.78 -10.18 18.50
CA PRO A 183 -1.66 -11.49 19.13
C PRO A 183 -0.23 -12.04 19.14
N GLU A 184 0.21 -12.60 20.27
CA GLU A 184 1.59 -13.12 20.49
C GLU A 184 2.07 -14.09 19.42
N LYS A 185 1.16 -14.84 18.80
CA LYS A 185 1.50 -15.80 17.72
C LYS A 185 2.17 -15.12 16.52
N TYR A 186 1.94 -13.81 16.29
CA TYR A 186 2.54 -13.03 15.20
C TYR A 186 3.80 -12.29 15.64
N LEU A 187 4.09 -12.24 16.93
CA LEU A 187 5.27 -11.59 17.50
C LEU A 187 6.52 -12.47 17.49
N ARG A 188 6.49 -13.63 16.84
CA ARG A 188 7.64 -14.56 16.77
C ARG A 188 8.81 -14.01 15.96
N ASP A 189 8.52 -13.21 14.92
CA ASP A 189 9.52 -12.67 14.02
C ASP A 189 9.33 -11.15 13.86
N TYR A 190 10.05 -10.39 14.70
CA TYR A 190 10.07 -8.93 14.63
C TYR A 190 10.69 -8.40 13.33
N ALA A 191 11.53 -9.18 12.66
CA ALA A 191 12.20 -8.74 11.44
C ALA A 191 11.23 -8.56 10.26
N ASP A 192 10.11 -9.27 10.27
CA ASP A 192 9.08 -9.17 9.21
C ASP A 192 8.02 -8.09 9.52
N LEU A 193 7.90 -7.67 10.80
CA LEU A 193 6.97 -6.62 11.22
C LEU A 193 7.41 -5.24 10.73
N ARG A 194 6.44 -4.38 10.39
CA ARG A 194 6.65 -2.99 9.97
C ARG A 194 5.56 -2.10 10.58
N TYR A 195 5.98 -0.92 11.05
CA TYR A 195 5.07 0.19 11.31
C TYR A 195 4.99 1.07 10.07
N TYR A 196 3.85 1.14 9.43
CA TYR A 196 3.60 2.06 8.33
C TYR A 196 3.02 3.35 8.89
N VAL A 197 3.73 4.45 8.70
CA VAL A 197 3.45 5.74 9.35
C VAL A 197 3.43 6.89 8.36
N SER A 198 2.68 7.94 8.67
CA SER A 198 2.74 9.19 7.92
C SER A 198 4.08 9.93 8.14
N PRO A 199 4.52 10.76 7.18
CA PRO A 199 5.74 11.56 7.34
C PRO A 199 5.72 12.47 8.57
N LYS A 200 4.58 13.10 8.87
CA LYS A 200 4.43 13.96 10.06
C LYS A 200 4.51 13.15 11.37
N PHE A 201 3.96 11.94 11.40
CA PHE A 201 4.08 11.06 12.58
C PHE A 201 5.55 10.69 12.83
N GLU A 202 6.28 10.25 11.80
CA GLU A 202 7.70 9.91 11.94
C GLU A 202 8.53 11.12 12.42
N HIS A 203 8.28 12.30 11.86
CA HIS A 203 8.94 13.52 12.31
C HIS A 203 8.64 13.84 13.77
N GLY A 204 7.36 13.75 14.19
CA GLY A 204 6.94 13.92 15.58
C GLY A 204 7.62 12.91 16.51
N TYR A 205 7.68 11.65 16.11
CA TYR A 205 8.36 10.58 16.85
C TYR A 205 9.87 10.86 17.01
N LYS A 206 10.57 11.21 15.93
CA LYS A 206 12.00 11.59 15.99
C LYS A 206 12.23 12.79 16.91
N ARG A 207 11.35 13.80 16.89
CA ARG A 207 11.40 14.96 17.78
C ARG A 207 11.31 14.54 19.25
N ILE A 208 10.37 13.64 19.60
CA ILE A 208 10.22 13.12 20.97
C ILE A 208 11.47 12.36 21.42
N LEU A 209 12.07 11.55 20.55
CA LEU A 209 13.31 10.86 20.85
C LEU A 209 14.48 11.84 21.05
N GLY A 210 14.57 12.88 20.24
CA GLY A 210 15.60 13.92 20.34
C GLY A 210 15.49 14.79 21.61
N GLN A 211 14.29 14.93 22.18
CA GLN A 211 14.09 15.66 23.43
C GLN A 211 14.58 14.92 24.68
N ARG A 212 14.96 13.63 24.55
CA ARG A 212 15.51 12.87 25.67
C ARG A 212 16.91 13.38 26.01
N PRO A 213 17.23 13.75 27.26
CA PRO A 213 18.55 14.26 27.65
C PRO A 213 19.57 13.12 27.75
N THR A 214 19.84 12.46 26.66
CA THR A 214 20.79 11.34 26.55
C THR A 214 21.58 11.44 25.23
N PRO A 215 22.85 10.95 25.19
CA PRO A 215 23.64 10.92 23.95
C PRO A 215 22.95 10.18 22.79
N ALA A 216 21.99 9.29 23.09
CA ALA A 216 21.17 8.62 22.08
C ALA A 216 20.15 9.58 21.43
N GLY A 217 19.64 10.59 22.15
CA GLY A 217 18.74 11.60 21.61
C GLY A 217 19.40 12.43 20.50
N ASP A 218 20.64 12.89 20.76
CA ASP A 218 21.41 13.65 19.76
C ASP A 218 21.69 12.82 18.50
N LYS A 219 21.97 11.52 18.67
CA LYS A 219 22.19 10.62 17.54
C LYS A 219 20.96 10.52 16.62
N PHE A 220 19.76 10.43 17.18
CA PHE A 220 18.52 10.35 16.40
C PHE A 220 18.21 11.63 15.61
N LEU A 221 18.62 12.81 16.12
CA LEU A 221 18.47 14.07 15.42
C LEU A 221 19.43 14.24 14.24
N LEU A 222 20.61 13.65 14.34
CA LEU A 222 21.70 13.81 13.37
C LEU A 222 21.80 12.65 12.38
N SER A 223 21.16 11.50 12.66
CA SER A 223 21.24 10.32 11.79
C SER A 223 20.14 10.29 10.74
N GLU A 224 20.50 9.88 9.54
CA GLU A 224 19.56 9.50 8.47
C GLU A 224 18.98 8.08 8.68
N GLU A 225 19.36 7.41 9.77
CA GLU A 225 18.92 6.05 10.06
C GLU A 225 17.38 5.98 10.19
N GLN A 226 16.81 4.91 9.69
CA GLN A 226 15.39 4.61 9.82
C GLN A 226 15.02 4.50 11.30
N ALA A 227 13.97 5.21 11.71
CA ALA A 227 13.47 5.11 13.08
C ALA A 227 12.95 3.70 13.35
N THR A 228 13.22 3.20 14.56
CA THR A 228 12.77 1.89 15.03
C THR A 228 12.10 2.00 16.39
N TYR A 229 11.12 1.14 16.66
CA TYR A 229 10.53 0.95 17.96
C TYR A 229 10.56 -0.54 18.32
N ALA A 230 11.12 -0.90 19.47
CA ALA A 230 11.30 -2.30 19.90
C ALA A 230 11.99 -3.20 18.85
N GLY A 231 12.88 -2.64 18.02
CA GLY A 231 13.55 -3.36 16.93
C GLY A 231 12.73 -3.47 15.64
N ILE A 232 11.49 -2.97 15.61
CA ILE A 232 10.63 -2.95 14.43
C ILE A 232 10.81 -1.61 13.72
N PRO A 233 11.10 -1.58 12.41
CA PRO A 233 11.31 -0.35 11.68
C PRO A 233 10.00 0.40 11.40
N LEU A 234 10.08 1.74 11.46
CA LEU A 234 9.02 2.63 11.01
C LEU A 234 9.25 2.94 9.53
N VAL A 235 8.30 2.57 8.69
CA VAL A 235 8.32 2.81 7.25
C VAL A 235 7.49 4.04 6.96
N ARG A 236 8.13 5.07 6.42
CA ARG A 236 7.46 6.31 6.01
C ARG A 236 6.69 6.07 4.73
N VAL A 237 5.38 6.32 4.75
CA VAL A 237 4.48 6.23 3.60
C VAL A 237 3.93 7.61 3.30
N PRO A 238 4.39 8.29 2.23
CA PRO A 238 3.96 9.65 1.91
C PRO A 238 2.46 9.79 1.64
N VAL A 239 1.83 8.73 1.18
CA VAL A 239 0.41 8.70 0.82
C VAL A 239 -0.50 8.60 2.06
N ILE A 240 0.02 8.19 3.23
CA ILE A 240 -0.76 8.23 4.47
C ILE A 240 -1.04 9.69 4.83
N PRO A 241 -2.31 10.12 4.86
CA PRO A 241 -2.66 11.50 5.13
C PRO A 241 -2.36 11.88 6.59
N SER A 242 -2.04 13.15 6.78
CA SER A 242 -1.81 13.75 8.10
C SER A 242 -2.78 14.91 8.36
N ASN A 243 -3.90 14.92 7.66
CA ASN A 243 -4.94 15.96 7.67
C ASN A 243 -6.35 15.34 7.64
N LEU A 244 -6.50 14.16 8.20
CA LEU A 244 -7.83 13.56 8.34
C LEU A 244 -8.67 14.39 9.31
N GLN A 245 -9.93 14.61 8.93
CA GLN A 245 -10.88 15.39 9.71
C GLN A 245 -11.92 14.43 10.32
N GLU A 246 -12.00 14.43 11.63
CA GLU A 246 -13.00 13.65 12.37
C GLU A 246 -13.48 14.44 13.59
N VAL A 247 -14.71 14.18 14.03
CA VAL A 247 -15.27 14.73 15.26
C VAL A 247 -15.19 13.67 16.35
N ILE A 248 -14.35 13.91 17.36
CA ILE A 248 -14.10 12.99 18.48
C ILE A 248 -14.67 13.59 19.75
N GLY A 249 -15.62 12.91 20.39
CA GLY A 249 -16.23 13.41 21.65
C GLY A 249 -16.89 14.79 21.53
N GLY A 250 -17.30 15.20 20.31
CA GLY A 250 -17.89 16.51 20.05
C GLY A 250 -16.86 17.60 19.69
N THR A 251 -15.55 17.30 19.69
CA THR A 251 -14.50 18.22 19.29
C THR A 251 -14.04 17.90 17.86
N PRO A 252 -14.02 18.87 16.94
CA PRO A 252 -13.48 18.67 15.61
C PRO A 252 -11.94 18.64 15.66
N TYR A 253 -11.35 17.68 14.96
CA TYR A 253 -9.91 17.56 14.72
C TYR A 253 -9.67 17.59 13.22
N GLU A 254 -8.66 18.33 12.78
CA GLU A 254 -8.34 18.53 11.35
C GLU A 254 -7.02 17.89 10.92
N ASP A 255 -6.16 17.53 11.87
CA ASP A 255 -4.81 17.04 11.64
C ASP A 255 -4.61 15.65 12.24
N LEU A 256 -5.48 14.73 11.85
CA LEU A 256 -5.39 13.35 12.30
C LEU A 256 -4.63 12.47 11.29
N THR A 257 -3.98 11.45 11.81
CA THR A 257 -3.32 10.39 11.04
C THR A 257 -3.56 9.03 11.69
N PHE A 258 -3.08 7.99 11.05
CA PHE A 258 -3.13 6.62 11.57
C PHE A 258 -1.78 5.91 11.37
N VAL A 259 -1.61 4.80 12.10
CA VAL A 259 -0.44 3.93 12.02
C VAL A 259 -0.91 2.49 11.85
N ILE A 260 -0.31 1.75 10.93
CA ILE A 260 -0.60 0.33 10.72
C ILE A 260 0.63 -0.48 11.13
N LEU A 261 0.44 -1.50 11.97
CA LEU A 261 1.43 -2.52 12.31
C LEU A 261 1.02 -3.85 11.71
N THR A 262 1.86 -4.42 10.85
CA THR A 262 1.61 -5.72 10.22
C THR A 262 2.91 -6.36 9.76
N PRO A 263 2.97 -7.71 9.66
CA PRO A 263 4.04 -8.38 8.92
C PRO A 263 4.02 -7.96 7.45
N ARG A 264 5.19 -7.67 6.88
CA ARG A 264 5.34 -7.27 5.47
C ARG A 264 4.66 -8.24 4.50
N LYS A 265 4.85 -9.54 4.72
CA LYS A 265 4.30 -10.61 3.88
C LYS A 265 2.78 -10.74 3.94
N ASN A 266 2.15 -10.11 4.95
CA ASN A 266 0.71 -10.13 5.14
C ASN A 266 -0.03 -9.22 4.15
N LEU A 267 0.66 -8.22 3.62
CA LEU A 267 0.11 -7.34 2.57
C LEU A 267 0.04 -8.09 1.24
N ILE A 268 -1.14 -8.11 0.62
CA ILE A 268 -1.36 -8.77 -0.67
C ILE A 268 -1.96 -7.79 -1.66
N THR A 269 -1.42 -7.79 -2.88
CA THR A 269 -2.01 -7.14 -4.05
C THR A 269 -2.33 -8.16 -5.12
N GLY A 270 -3.53 -8.10 -5.67
CA GLY A 270 -3.97 -8.93 -6.80
C GLY A 270 -3.91 -8.14 -8.10
N ILE A 271 -3.28 -8.69 -9.12
CA ILE A 271 -3.21 -8.07 -10.44
C ILE A 271 -3.86 -9.02 -11.44
N HIS A 272 -5.00 -8.64 -11.99
CA HIS A 272 -5.70 -9.40 -13.04
C HIS A 272 -5.33 -8.93 -14.44
N ARG A 273 -5.29 -7.61 -14.65
CA ARG A 273 -4.78 -6.98 -15.85
C ARG A 273 -3.65 -6.03 -15.45
N ALA A 274 -2.51 -6.28 -16.03
CA ALA A 274 -1.39 -5.35 -15.97
C ALA A 274 -1.79 -4.00 -16.57
N LEU A 275 -1.05 -2.96 -16.23
CA LEU A 275 -1.27 -1.66 -16.84
C LEU A 275 -1.10 -1.75 -18.35
N THR A 276 -2.14 -1.38 -19.09
CA THR A 276 -2.14 -1.30 -20.56
C THR A 276 -2.36 0.14 -20.98
N LEU A 277 -1.57 0.61 -21.94
CA LEU A 277 -1.74 1.92 -22.57
C LEU A 277 -2.42 1.71 -23.92
N GLU A 278 -3.58 2.30 -24.09
CA GLU A 278 -4.29 2.37 -25.38
C GLU A 278 -4.23 3.80 -25.90
N ARG A 279 -4.10 3.97 -27.20
CA ARG A 279 -4.05 5.29 -27.84
C ARG A 279 -4.92 5.33 -29.08
N ASP A 280 -5.55 6.49 -29.29
CA ASP A 280 -6.36 6.79 -30.45
C ASP A 280 -6.19 8.25 -30.88
N LYS A 281 -6.65 8.59 -32.09
CA LYS A 281 -6.58 9.95 -32.64
C LYS A 281 -7.96 10.48 -32.88
N ASN A 282 -8.26 11.62 -32.28
CA ASN A 282 -9.47 12.38 -32.61
C ASN A 282 -9.13 13.47 -33.61
N ILE A 283 -9.44 13.21 -34.89
CA ILE A 283 -9.10 14.10 -36.01
C ILE A 283 -9.88 15.42 -35.90
N PHE A 284 -11.12 15.37 -35.45
CA PHE A 284 -11.96 16.57 -35.36
C PHE A 284 -11.59 17.48 -34.21
N ALA A 285 -11.18 16.91 -33.08
CA ALA A 285 -10.69 17.69 -31.93
C ALA A 285 -9.17 18.02 -32.05
N ARG A 286 -8.46 17.49 -33.06
CA ARG A 286 -7.00 17.63 -33.22
C ARG A 286 -6.25 17.22 -31.96
N THR A 287 -6.66 16.07 -31.34
CA THR A 287 -6.04 15.53 -30.13
C THR A 287 -5.62 14.08 -30.33
N ARG A 288 -4.55 13.68 -29.62
CA ARG A 288 -4.23 12.27 -29.39
C ARG A 288 -4.81 11.89 -28.03
N GLN A 289 -5.60 10.84 -27.98
CA GLN A 289 -6.23 10.33 -26.78
C GLN A 289 -5.49 9.09 -26.29
N TYR A 290 -5.27 9.03 -25.00
CA TYR A 290 -4.59 7.94 -24.32
C TYR A 290 -5.46 7.46 -23.17
N ALA A 291 -5.42 6.16 -22.90
CA ALA A 291 -6.07 5.59 -21.72
C ALA A 291 -5.17 4.52 -21.11
N PHE A 292 -4.77 4.72 -19.88
CA PHE A 292 -4.23 3.64 -19.08
C PHE A 292 -5.36 2.84 -18.45
N THR A 293 -5.31 1.52 -18.59
CA THR A 293 -6.29 0.62 -17.98
C THR A 293 -5.58 -0.45 -17.15
N THR A 294 -6.11 -0.73 -15.95
CA THR A 294 -5.59 -1.76 -15.06
C THR A 294 -6.73 -2.42 -14.29
N ARG A 295 -6.49 -3.65 -13.77
CA ARG A 295 -7.41 -4.32 -12.84
C ARG A 295 -6.64 -4.84 -11.65
N ILE A 296 -6.93 -4.25 -10.48
CA ILE A 296 -6.20 -4.46 -9.24
C ILE A 296 -7.14 -4.80 -8.08
N ALA A 297 -6.60 -5.45 -7.07
CA ALA A 297 -7.22 -5.71 -5.77
C ALA A 297 -6.18 -5.61 -4.67
N CYS A 298 -6.62 -5.38 -3.43
CA CYS A 298 -5.78 -5.52 -2.25
C CYS A 298 -6.50 -6.27 -1.15
N ALA A 299 -5.74 -6.91 -0.26
CA ALA A 299 -6.23 -7.57 0.94
C ALA A 299 -5.09 -7.81 1.92
N TYR A 300 -5.42 -8.29 3.11
CA TYR A 300 -4.49 -8.96 4.00
C TYR A 300 -4.63 -10.47 3.87
N GLU A 301 -3.52 -11.20 3.96
CA GLU A 301 -3.54 -12.66 4.01
C GLU A 301 -4.17 -13.14 5.32
N GLU A 302 -3.81 -12.49 6.43
CA GLU A 302 -4.31 -12.75 7.77
C GLU A 302 -4.75 -11.45 8.42
N PRO A 303 -6.04 -11.09 8.39
CA PRO A 303 -6.53 -9.86 9.03
C PRO A 303 -6.26 -9.80 10.53
N ASP A 304 -6.20 -10.96 11.21
CA ASP A 304 -5.85 -11.08 12.63
C ASP A 304 -4.37 -10.73 12.94
N ALA A 305 -3.52 -10.62 11.91
CA ALA A 305 -2.11 -10.22 12.03
C ALA A 305 -1.89 -8.72 11.76
N VAL A 306 -2.91 -7.90 11.96
CA VAL A 306 -2.86 -6.46 11.71
C VAL A 306 -3.39 -5.71 12.92
N ALA A 307 -2.63 -4.70 13.37
CA ALA A 307 -3.11 -3.71 14.33
C ALA A 307 -3.06 -2.32 13.70
N ILE A 308 -4.07 -1.51 13.94
CA ILE A 308 -4.16 -0.14 13.46
C ILE A 308 -4.45 0.81 14.61
N ALA A 309 -3.68 1.90 14.72
CA ALA A 309 -3.99 3.02 15.58
C ALA A 309 -4.63 4.14 14.76
N GLU A 310 -5.80 4.56 15.15
CA GLU A 310 -6.56 5.63 14.52
C GLU A 310 -6.58 6.90 15.38
N GLN A 311 -6.97 8.02 14.77
CA GLN A 311 -7.23 9.29 15.45
C GLN A 311 -6.02 9.85 16.22
N ILE A 312 -4.84 9.78 15.63
CA ILE A 312 -3.61 10.33 16.20
C ILE A 312 -3.44 11.77 15.71
N SER A 313 -3.43 12.74 16.63
CA SER A 313 -3.17 14.14 16.26
C SER A 313 -1.69 14.38 15.99
N VAL A 314 -1.36 14.96 14.84
CA VAL A 314 0.02 15.33 14.48
C VAL A 314 0.36 16.80 14.79
N VAL A 315 -0.62 17.56 15.31
CA VAL A 315 -0.39 18.90 15.85
C VAL A 315 0.20 18.76 17.24
N SER A 316 1.34 19.39 17.45
CA SER A 316 2.06 19.43 18.74
C SER A 316 1.81 20.74 19.43
#